data_277964ca24a5268a131e2c443cd7c80a
#
_entry.id   277964ca24a5268a131e2c443cd7c80a
#
_cell.length_a   1.000
_cell.length_b   1.000
_cell.length_c   1.000
_cell.angle_alpha   90.00
_cell.angle_beta   90.00
_cell.angle_gamma   90.00
#
_symmetry.space_group_name_H-M   'P 1'
#
loop_
_entity.id
_entity.type
_entity.pdbx_description
1 polymer ?
#
loop_
_entity_poly.entity_id
_entity_poly.type
_entity_poly.pdbx_seq_one_letter_code
_entity_poly.pdbx_strand_id
1 'polypeptide(L)'
;PLAGQVVELSSVNDPVFSSGVMGQGVVIEPSQGELVSPVNGTVTVLFPTKHAVGIVSEEGVEMLMHIGMDTVSLDGKGFVAHVEQGDKVVVGQQLISFDMDVIKKAGLVTETPVIITNQDDFQADVEGDLPRDIKRGDALMIAHRIK
;
A
#
# COMPACT_ATOMS: atom_id res chain seq x y z
N PRO A 1 2.90 -5.74 3.85
CA PRO A 1 2.86 -4.41 4.45
C PRO A 1 1.77 -4.24 5.50
N LEU A 2 0.69 -5.01 5.38
CA LEU A 2 -0.43 -4.95 6.31
C LEU A 2 -0.89 -6.36 6.66
N ALA A 3 -1.47 -6.51 7.85
CA ALA A 3 -2.25 -7.70 8.20
C ALA A 3 -3.68 -7.50 7.74
N GLY A 4 -4.30 -8.50 7.14
CA GLY A 4 -5.68 -8.43 6.69
C GLY A 4 -5.99 -9.41 5.59
N GLN A 5 -7.04 -9.12 4.80
CA GLN A 5 -7.44 -9.94 3.68
C GLN A 5 -6.98 -9.31 2.37
N VAL A 6 -6.26 -10.09 1.56
CA VAL A 6 -5.81 -9.67 0.23
C VAL A 6 -6.91 -10.00 -0.78
N VAL A 7 -7.28 -9.00 -1.57
CA VAL A 7 -8.27 -9.15 -2.65
C VAL A 7 -7.69 -8.58 -3.95
N GLU A 8 -8.34 -8.93 -5.06
CA GLU A 8 -7.91 -8.45 -6.36
C GLU A 8 -8.10 -6.94 -6.50
N LEU A 9 -7.15 -6.27 -7.18
CA LEU A 9 -7.21 -4.83 -7.42
C LEU A 9 -8.51 -4.43 -8.14
N SER A 10 -8.95 -5.24 -9.09
CA SER A 10 -10.17 -5.00 -9.86
C SER A 10 -11.46 -5.04 -9.01
N SER A 11 -11.39 -5.58 -7.80
CA SER A 11 -12.56 -5.69 -6.92
C SER A 11 -12.91 -4.39 -6.19
N VAL A 12 -12.02 -3.40 -6.17
CA VAL A 12 -12.28 -2.15 -5.46
C VAL A 12 -13.18 -1.23 -6.29
N ASN A 13 -13.99 -0.44 -5.59
CA ASN A 13 -14.97 0.44 -6.20
C ASN A 13 -14.39 1.83 -6.50
N ASP A 14 -13.17 1.85 -7.03
CA ASP A 14 -12.46 3.07 -7.43
C ASP A 14 -11.82 2.82 -8.80
N PRO A 15 -12.30 3.48 -9.88
CA PRO A 15 -11.80 3.24 -11.24
C PRO A 15 -10.32 3.55 -11.42
N VAL A 16 -9.77 4.49 -10.63
CA VAL A 16 -8.35 4.85 -10.71
C VAL A 16 -7.46 3.65 -10.38
N PHE A 17 -7.86 2.85 -9.38
CA PHE A 17 -7.10 1.67 -8.97
C PHE A 17 -7.58 0.40 -9.65
N SER A 18 -8.89 0.18 -9.75
CA SER A 18 -9.44 -1.07 -10.28
C SER A 18 -9.13 -1.32 -11.76
N SER A 19 -8.92 -0.24 -12.53
CA SER A 19 -8.57 -0.34 -13.95
C SER A 19 -7.11 -0.72 -14.20
N GLY A 20 -6.25 -0.66 -13.17
CA GLY A 20 -4.81 -0.91 -13.32
C GLY A 20 -4.03 0.24 -13.92
N VAL A 21 -4.64 1.41 -14.11
CA VAL A 21 -3.98 2.59 -14.71
C VAL A 21 -2.80 3.07 -13.85
N MET A 22 -2.94 3.04 -12.53
CA MET A 22 -1.89 3.47 -11.60
C MET A 22 -0.76 2.45 -11.47
N GLY A 23 -1.00 1.19 -11.79
CA GLY A 23 -0.02 0.12 -11.70
C GLY A 23 -0.68 -1.22 -11.42
N GLN A 24 0.16 -2.24 -11.28
CA GLN A 24 -0.26 -3.61 -10.97
C GLN A 24 -0.13 -3.85 -9.47
N GLY A 25 -1.03 -4.64 -8.91
CA GLY A 25 -0.93 -5.02 -7.51
C GLY A 25 -2.19 -5.63 -6.98
N VAL A 26 -2.38 -5.45 -5.69
CA VAL A 26 -3.51 -6.02 -4.94
C VAL A 26 -4.07 -4.97 -3.98
N VAL A 27 -5.19 -5.31 -3.37
CA VAL A 27 -5.78 -4.53 -2.29
C VAL A 27 -5.78 -5.37 -1.03
N ILE A 28 -5.44 -4.76 0.10
CA ILE A 28 -5.53 -5.38 1.41
C ILE A 28 -6.65 -4.70 2.18
N GLU A 29 -7.60 -5.49 2.69
CA GLU A 29 -8.56 -5.02 3.68
C GLU A 29 -7.91 -5.20 5.05
N PRO A 30 -7.43 -4.12 5.69
CA PRO A 30 -6.61 -4.26 6.88
C PRO A 30 -7.41 -4.71 8.10
N SER A 31 -6.79 -5.54 8.92
CA SER A 31 -7.32 -5.92 10.23
C SER A 31 -6.68 -5.12 11.35
N GLN A 32 -5.58 -4.42 11.07
CA GLN A 32 -4.85 -3.58 12.01
C GLN A 32 -4.43 -2.28 11.33
N GLY A 33 -4.43 -1.19 12.07
CA GLY A 33 -4.09 0.14 11.58
C GLY A 33 -2.60 0.45 11.57
N GLU A 34 -1.79 -0.42 11.00
CA GLU A 34 -0.34 -0.25 10.96
C GLU A 34 0.24 -0.72 9.65
N LEU A 35 0.78 0.22 8.87
CA LEU A 35 1.46 -0.04 7.61
C LEU A 35 2.96 -0.10 7.84
N VAL A 36 3.58 -1.21 7.43
CA VAL A 36 5.04 -1.40 7.52
C VAL A 36 5.66 -1.54 6.14
N SER A 37 6.97 -1.27 6.06
CA SER A 37 7.67 -1.39 4.78
C SER A 37 7.76 -2.85 4.33
N PRO A 38 7.35 -3.15 3.09
CA PRO A 38 7.48 -4.49 2.52
C PRO A 38 8.88 -4.78 1.98
N VAL A 39 9.74 -3.78 1.90
CA VAL A 39 11.06 -3.90 1.25
C VAL A 39 12.10 -3.06 1.99
N ASN A 40 13.38 -3.33 1.70
CA ASN A 40 14.46 -2.41 1.99
C ASN A 40 14.52 -1.39 0.85
N GLY A 41 14.48 -0.13 1.17
CA GLY A 41 14.44 0.91 0.13
C GLY A 41 14.43 2.31 0.69
N THR A 42 13.86 3.23 -0.08
CA THR A 42 13.82 4.66 0.25
C THR A 42 12.39 5.19 0.06
N VAL A 43 11.93 6.02 0.98
CA VAL A 43 10.65 6.72 0.84
C VAL A 43 10.81 7.80 -0.22
N THR A 44 10.15 7.64 -1.37
CA THR A 44 10.22 8.58 -2.48
C THR A 44 9.20 9.69 -2.35
N VAL A 45 8.04 9.40 -1.77
CA VAL A 45 7.00 10.39 -1.53
C VAL A 45 6.20 10.00 -0.28
N LEU A 46 5.91 11.00 0.54
CA LEU A 46 4.96 10.88 1.64
C LEU A 46 3.94 12.00 1.44
N PHE A 47 2.69 11.64 1.25
CA PHE A 47 1.65 12.63 1.02
C PHE A 47 1.46 13.49 2.27
N PRO A 48 1.24 14.82 2.11
CA PRO A 48 1.06 15.70 3.27
C PRO A 48 -0.05 15.26 4.22
N THR A 49 -1.09 14.63 3.68
CA THR A 49 -2.22 14.07 4.46
C THR A 49 -1.92 12.69 5.03
N LYS A 50 -0.73 12.13 4.78
CA LYS A 50 -0.21 10.89 5.38
C LYS A 50 -1.02 9.62 5.09
N HIS A 51 -1.93 9.67 4.12
CA HIS A 51 -2.75 8.51 3.74
C HIS A 51 -2.08 7.63 2.68
N ALA A 52 -1.01 8.10 2.06
CA ALA A 52 -0.30 7.36 1.02
C ALA A 52 1.20 7.58 1.11
N VAL A 53 1.96 6.54 0.77
CA VAL A 53 3.42 6.56 0.78
C VAL A 53 3.94 5.79 -0.42
N GLY A 54 4.94 6.37 -1.10
CA GLY A 54 5.67 5.72 -2.18
C GLY A 54 7.05 5.33 -1.73
N ILE A 55 7.49 4.13 -2.13
CA ILE A 55 8.81 3.58 -1.80
C ILE A 55 9.43 3.02 -3.07
N VAL A 56 10.74 3.24 -3.25
CA VAL A 56 11.53 2.51 -4.23
C VAL A 56 12.41 1.50 -3.50
N SER A 57 12.35 0.23 -3.92
CA SER A 57 13.19 -0.81 -3.34
C SER A 57 14.65 -0.67 -3.79
N GLU A 58 15.54 -1.37 -3.12
CA GLU A 58 16.96 -1.40 -3.52
C GLU A 58 17.15 -1.92 -4.95
N GLU A 59 16.25 -2.78 -5.42
CA GLU A 59 16.27 -3.34 -6.78
C GLU A 59 15.62 -2.42 -7.82
N GLY A 60 15.04 -1.31 -7.39
CA GLY A 60 14.43 -0.33 -8.29
C GLY A 60 12.93 -0.46 -8.50
N VAL A 61 12.25 -1.31 -7.74
CA VAL A 61 10.79 -1.44 -7.82
C VAL A 61 10.13 -0.24 -7.14
N GLU A 62 9.33 0.51 -7.89
CA GLU A 62 8.57 1.63 -7.35
C GLU A 62 7.18 1.16 -6.96
N MET A 63 6.78 1.43 -5.74
CA MET A 63 5.48 1.02 -5.23
C MET A 63 4.77 2.13 -4.50
N LEU A 64 3.44 2.10 -4.56
CA LEU A 64 2.57 3.03 -3.86
C LEU A 64 1.62 2.23 -2.99
N MET A 65 1.51 2.66 -1.74
CA MET A 65 0.55 2.10 -0.78
C MET A 65 -0.39 3.24 -0.36
N HIS A 66 -1.67 3.09 -0.70
CA HIS A 66 -2.69 4.13 -0.48
C HIS A 66 -3.71 3.61 0.53
N ILE A 67 -3.66 4.15 1.74
CA ILE A 67 -4.52 3.70 2.84
C ILE A 67 -5.95 4.19 2.64
N GLY A 68 -6.85 3.28 2.36
CA GLY A 68 -8.27 3.58 2.15
C GLY A 68 -8.56 4.25 0.82
N MET A 69 -9.84 4.54 0.58
CA MET A 69 -10.32 5.27 -0.60
C MET A 69 -10.83 6.63 -0.18
N ASP A 70 -10.48 7.67 -0.93
CA ASP A 70 -10.87 9.06 -0.65
C ASP A 70 -10.40 9.58 0.72
N THR A 71 -9.44 8.92 1.35
CA THR A 71 -8.94 9.26 2.67
C THR A 71 -8.16 10.58 2.69
N VAL A 72 -7.80 11.11 1.52
CA VAL A 72 -7.25 12.46 1.40
C VAL A 72 -8.19 13.50 2.00
N SER A 73 -9.49 13.25 1.96
CA SER A 73 -10.51 14.16 2.52
C SER A 73 -10.44 14.29 4.04
N LEU A 74 -9.76 13.38 4.73
CA LEU A 74 -9.58 13.44 6.18
C LEU A 74 -8.49 14.43 6.59
N ASP A 75 -7.72 14.94 5.64
CA ASP A 75 -6.66 15.94 5.84
C ASP A 75 -5.67 15.56 6.95
N GLY A 76 -5.29 14.28 6.96
CA GLY A 76 -4.33 13.71 7.92
C GLY A 76 -4.93 13.25 9.24
N LYS A 77 -6.20 13.48 9.47
CA LYS A 77 -6.87 13.07 10.71
C LYS A 77 -6.91 11.55 10.83
N GLY A 78 -6.37 11.03 11.93
CA GLY A 78 -6.29 9.59 12.16
C GLY A 78 -5.04 8.93 11.58
N PHE A 79 -4.13 9.68 10.99
CA PHE A 79 -2.88 9.17 10.42
C PHE A 79 -1.67 9.73 11.14
N VAL A 80 -0.70 8.87 11.46
CA VAL A 80 0.59 9.26 12.06
C VAL A 80 1.70 8.67 11.21
N ALA A 81 2.53 9.53 10.63
CA ALA A 81 3.70 9.09 9.86
C ALA A 81 4.89 8.88 10.80
N HIS A 82 5.58 7.77 10.62
CA HIS A 82 6.80 7.42 11.36
C HIS A 82 8.06 7.62 10.53
N VAL A 83 7.91 8.05 9.29
CA VAL A 83 9.00 8.31 8.35
C VAL A 83 8.76 9.63 7.63
N GLU A 84 9.80 10.11 6.96
CA GLU A 84 9.75 11.30 6.12
C GLU A 84 10.22 10.96 4.71
N GLN A 85 9.85 11.79 3.75
CA GLN A 85 10.33 11.65 2.37
C GLN A 85 11.86 11.73 2.36
N GLY A 86 12.49 10.77 1.69
CA GLY A 86 13.94 10.64 1.64
C GLY A 86 14.53 9.67 2.64
N ASP A 87 13.74 9.21 3.62
CA ASP A 87 14.21 8.23 4.62
C ASP A 87 14.48 6.87 3.98
N LYS A 88 15.55 6.22 4.44
CA LYS A 88 15.81 4.82 4.13
C LYS A 88 15.04 3.95 5.10
N VAL A 89 14.44 2.89 4.59
CA VAL A 89 13.61 1.97 5.36
C VAL A 89 14.07 0.53 5.15
N VAL A 90 13.74 -0.32 6.13
CA VAL A 90 13.99 -1.76 6.05
C VAL A 90 12.69 -2.51 6.17
N VAL A 91 12.67 -3.76 5.73
CA VAL A 91 11.49 -4.64 5.83
C VAL A 91 10.99 -4.66 7.27
N GLY A 92 9.69 -4.43 7.44
CA GLY A 92 9.02 -4.44 8.75
C GLY A 92 9.05 -3.12 9.50
N GLN A 93 9.77 -2.10 9.01
CA GLN A 93 9.80 -0.80 9.66
C GLN A 93 8.44 -0.11 9.56
N GLN A 94 7.99 0.49 10.67
CA GLN A 94 6.72 1.23 10.69
C GLN A 94 6.78 2.44 9.75
N LEU A 95 5.78 2.57 8.89
CA LEU A 95 5.64 3.69 7.98
C LEU A 95 4.56 4.65 8.46
N ILE A 96 3.33 4.15 8.58
CA ILE A 96 2.16 4.94 8.95
C ILE A 96 1.31 4.12 9.91
N SER A 97 0.88 4.74 11.00
CA SER A 97 -0.18 4.21 11.85
C SER A 97 -1.47 4.95 11.53
N PHE A 98 -2.58 4.25 11.48
CA PHE A 98 -3.86 4.87 11.15
C PHE A 98 -4.98 4.31 12.01
N ASP A 99 -5.96 5.17 12.29
CA ASP A 99 -7.14 4.83 13.07
C ASP A 99 -8.28 4.43 12.13
N MET A 100 -8.53 3.12 12.05
CA MET A 100 -9.57 2.59 11.17
C MET A 100 -10.98 3.10 11.54
N ASP A 101 -11.22 3.37 12.82
CA ASP A 101 -12.51 3.90 13.27
C ASP A 101 -12.75 5.31 12.73
N VAL A 102 -11.72 6.14 12.66
CA VAL A 102 -11.82 7.49 12.07
C VAL A 102 -12.23 7.39 10.60
N ILE A 103 -11.62 6.48 9.85
CA ILE A 103 -11.94 6.26 8.45
C ILE A 103 -13.38 5.79 8.28
N LYS A 104 -13.79 4.80 9.06
CA LYS A 104 -15.14 4.23 9.00
C LYS A 104 -16.22 5.22 9.41
N LYS A 105 -15.96 6.02 10.45
CA LYS A 105 -16.90 7.05 10.92
C LYS A 105 -17.09 8.17 9.89
N ALA A 106 -16.11 8.41 9.05
CA ALA A 106 -16.20 9.37 7.94
C ALA A 106 -16.97 8.81 6.74
N GLY A 107 -17.43 7.56 6.81
CA GLY A 107 -18.12 6.90 5.71
C GLY A 107 -17.19 6.39 4.61
N LEU A 108 -15.91 6.31 4.89
CA LEU A 108 -14.88 5.86 3.94
C LEU A 108 -14.52 4.39 4.20
N VAL A 109 -13.94 3.74 3.19
CA VAL A 109 -13.48 2.35 3.30
C VAL A 109 -12.00 2.31 3.63
N THR A 110 -11.57 1.22 4.29
CA THR A 110 -10.17 1.03 4.70
C THR A 110 -9.37 0.23 3.68
N GLU A 111 -9.98 -0.23 2.60
CA GLU A 111 -9.30 -0.97 1.54
C GLU A 111 -8.05 -0.23 1.07
N THR A 112 -6.91 -0.92 1.09
CA THR A 112 -5.60 -0.30 0.85
C THR A 112 -4.93 -0.92 -0.38
N PRO A 113 -4.91 -0.21 -1.52
CA PRO A 113 -4.14 -0.67 -2.68
C PRO A 113 -2.64 -0.68 -2.39
N VAL A 114 -1.99 -1.77 -2.78
CA VAL A 114 -0.53 -1.92 -2.79
C VAL A 114 -0.15 -2.21 -4.23
N ILE A 115 0.43 -1.23 -4.91
CA ILE A 115 0.67 -1.30 -6.34
C ILE A 115 2.13 -1.06 -6.71
N ILE A 116 2.57 -1.68 -7.79
CA ILE A 116 3.87 -1.42 -8.43
C ILE A 116 3.59 -0.42 -9.56
N THR A 117 4.15 0.78 -9.43
CA THR A 117 3.85 1.88 -10.36
C THR A 117 4.73 1.88 -11.61
N ASN A 118 5.95 1.34 -11.54
CA ASN A 118 6.82 1.21 -12.71
C ASN A 118 6.59 -0.13 -13.44
N GLN A 119 5.34 -0.37 -13.80
CA GLN A 119 4.91 -1.62 -14.44
C GLN A 119 5.53 -1.88 -15.82
N ASP A 120 6.13 -0.88 -16.43
CA ASP A 120 6.87 -1.04 -17.69
C ASP A 120 8.20 -1.77 -17.48
N ASP A 121 8.76 -1.73 -16.28
CA ASP A 121 10.04 -2.34 -15.96
C ASP A 121 9.91 -3.62 -15.13
N PHE A 122 8.78 -3.79 -14.43
CA PHE A 122 8.55 -4.93 -13.54
C PHE A 122 7.16 -5.49 -13.72
N GLN A 123 7.07 -6.82 -13.70
CA GLN A 123 5.80 -7.54 -13.65
C GLN A 123 5.53 -7.98 -12.22
N ALA A 124 4.31 -7.75 -11.73
CA ALA A 124 3.89 -8.19 -10.40
C ALA A 124 3.21 -9.54 -10.48
N ASP A 125 3.74 -10.55 -9.79
CA ASP A 125 3.10 -11.85 -9.61
C ASP A 125 2.61 -11.95 -8.18
N VAL A 126 1.29 -12.08 -8.01
CA VAL A 126 0.65 -12.17 -6.71
C VAL A 126 0.80 -13.58 -6.15
N GLU A 127 1.23 -13.68 -4.88
CA GLU A 127 1.39 -14.97 -4.20
C GLU A 127 0.05 -15.54 -3.76
N GLY A 128 -0.21 -16.79 -4.15
CA GLY A 128 -1.39 -17.54 -3.75
C GLY A 128 -2.67 -17.12 -4.46
N ASP A 129 -3.74 -17.82 -4.15
CA ASP A 129 -5.07 -17.55 -4.69
C ASP A 129 -5.77 -16.48 -3.85
N LEU A 130 -6.47 -15.55 -4.51
CA LEU A 130 -7.20 -14.49 -3.83
C LEU A 130 -8.71 -14.82 -3.77
N PRO A 131 -9.41 -14.42 -2.72
CA PRO A 131 -8.91 -13.70 -1.53
C PRO A 131 -8.16 -14.63 -0.56
N ARG A 132 -7.24 -14.05 0.20
CA ARG A 132 -6.54 -14.79 1.26
C ARG A 132 -6.17 -13.87 2.42
N ASP A 133 -6.05 -14.45 3.62
CA ASP A 133 -5.61 -13.71 4.80
C ASP A 133 -4.08 -13.72 4.88
N ILE A 134 -3.50 -12.57 5.26
CA ILE A 134 -2.06 -12.43 5.47
C ILE A 134 -1.78 -11.71 6.77
N LYS A 135 -0.55 -11.90 7.24
CA LYS A 135 0.03 -11.15 8.36
C LYS A 135 1.15 -10.27 7.83
N ARG A 136 1.55 -9.28 8.62
CA ARG A 136 2.73 -8.46 8.26
C ARG A 136 3.95 -9.38 8.13
N GLY A 137 4.69 -9.21 7.05
CA GLY A 137 5.85 -10.04 6.74
C GLY A 137 5.56 -11.25 5.86
N ASP A 138 4.30 -11.61 5.63
CA ASP A 138 3.95 -12.67 4.69
C ASP A 138 4.22 -12.25 3.25
N ALA A 139 4.57 -13.21 2.40
CA ALA A 139 4.77 -12.95 0.98
C ALA A 139 3.47 -12.49 0.33
N LEU A 140 3.50 -11.37 -0.37
CA LEU A 140 2.33 -10.77 -1.02
C LEU A 140 2.42 -10.93 -2.54
N MET A 141 3.51 -10.48 -3.13
CA MET A 141 3.76 -10.59 -4.57
C MET A 141 5.25 -10.49 -4.84
N ILE A 142 5.65 -10.97 -6.01
CA ILE A 142 7.02 -10.94 -6.48
C ILE A 142 7.08 -10.03 -7.71
N ALA A 143 8.01 -9.09 -7.71
CA ALA A 143 8.25 -8.22 -8.86
C ALA A 143 9.37 -8.84 -9.71
N HIS A 144 9.06 -9.09 -10.97
CA HIS A 144 10.01 -9.64 -11.94
C HIS A 144 10.44 -8.55 -12.92
N ARG A 145 11.74 -8.37 -13.08
CA ARG A 145 12.26 -7.43 -14.08
C ARG A 145 11.98 -7.97 -15.49
N ILE A 146 11.36 -7.15 -16.33
CA ILE A 146 11.00 -7.52 -17.71
C ILE A 146 11.91 -6.90 -18.75
N LYS A 147 12.89 -6.09 -18.31
CA LYS A 147 13.90 -5.48 -19.19
C LYS A 147 15.30 -5.75 -18.70
#